data_5697906a0dc735c905e3ca8afcc4ec48
#
_entry.id   5697906a0dc735c905e3ca8afcc4ec48
#
_cell.length_a   1.000
_cell.length_b   1.000
_cell.length_c   1.000
_cell.angle_alpha   90.00
_cell.angle_beta   90.00
_cell.angle_gamma   90.00
#
_symmetry.space_group_name_H-M   'P 1'
#
loop_
_entity.id
_entity.type
_entity.pdbx_description
1 polymer ?
#
loop_
_entity_poly.entity_id
_entity_poly.type
_entity_poly.pdbx_seq_one_letter_code
_entity_poly.pdbx_strand_id
1 'polypeptide(L)'
;PPHKFVIFAQNHDQIGNRARGERLSVLVSPQRLRAALALTTLTPMIPLFFMGEPWGATQPFLFFTDFGPPLDDAVREGRRREFAHFAAFADEAQRATIPDPNSHDTFAASRSPIEDAAQGEGVQWTAWFKALLGVRRQWLVPGLAQARAVGASVLADGAVTASWELPDGLWHIAFNVGASALPMPPLRGRVAHVENVAADAQQLPVDGFIAWHEARA
;
A
#
# COMPACT_ATOMS: atom_id res chain seq x y z
N PRO A 1 9.15 17.61 10.25
CA PRO A 1 8.44 16.61 11.08
C PRO A 1 7.72 15.58 10.23
N PRO A 2 7.69 14.26 10.61
CA PRO A 2 7.11 13.20 9.80
C PRO A 2 5.65 13.46 9.41
N HIS A 3 4.84 13.99 10.32
CA HIS A 3 3.41 14.28 10.09
C HIS A 3 3.14 15.36 9.01
N LYS A 4 4.16 15.97 8.44
CA LYS A 4 4.04 16.88 7.29
C LYS A 4 4.09 16.16 5.93
N PHE A 5 4.39 14.87 5.93
CA PHE A 5 4.44 14.05 4.73
C PHE A 5 3.21 13.17 4.62
N VAL A 6 2.64 13.10 3.42
CA VAL A 6 1.61 12.13 3.07
C VAL A 6 2.29 10.97 2.35
N ILE A 7 1.96 9.75 2.76
CA ILE A 7 2.49 8.51 2.18
C ILE A 7 1.37 7.56 1.80
N PHE A 8 1.60 6.74 0.82
CA PHE A 8 0.65 5.74 0.33
C PHE A 8 1.39 4.57 -0.31
N ALA A 9 0.77 3.40 -0.33
CA ALA A 9 1.27 2.25 -1.09
C ALA A 9 0.86 2.35 -2.57
N GLN A 10 -0.33 2.89 -2.83
CA GLN A 10 -0.86 3.17 -4.17
C GLN A 10 -1.89 4.30 -4.10
N ASN A 11 -2.11 4.97 -5.23
CA ASN A 11 -3.22 5.90 -5.42
C ASN A 11 -3.76 5.76 -6.85
N HIS A 12 -4.63 6.68 -7.30
CA HIS A 12 -5.21 6.65 -8.63
C HIS A 12 -4.16 6.67 -9.75
N ASP A 13 -3.02 7.36 -9.55
CA ASP A 13 -1.96 7.45 -10.56
C ASP A 13 -1.25 6.10 -10.76
N GLN A 14 -0.81 5.43 -9.68
CA GLN A 14 -0.12 4.16 -9.80
C GLN A 14 -1.03 3.08 -10.40
N ILE A 15 -2.33 3.11 -10.06
CA ILE A 15 -3.30 2.12 -10.54
C ILE A 15 -3.78 2.51 -11.95
N GLY A 16 -4.28 3.73 -12.14
CA GLY A 16 -4.89 4.19 -13.38
C GLY A 16 -3.92 4.31 -14.55
N ASN A 17 -2.63 4.55 -14.27
CA ASN A 17 -1.60 4.57 -15.31
C ASN A 17 -1.15 3.17 -15.76
N ARG A 18 -1.57 2.09 -15.10
CA ARG A 18 -1.39 0.73 -15.61
C ARG A 18 -2.36 0.47 -16.76
N ALA A 19 -1.94 -0.34 -17.74
CA ALA A 19 -2.75 -0.62 -18.93
C ALA A 19 -4.15 -1.16 -18.62
N ARG A 20 -4.27 -1.95 -17.55
CA ARG A 20 -5.51 -2.61 -17.11
C ARG A 20 -5.93 -2.21 -15.70
N GLY A 21 -5.35 -1.14 -15.13
CA GLY A 21 -5.75 -0.58 -13.86
C GLY A 21 -5.64 -1.55 -12.67
N GLU A 22 -4.68 -2.47 -12.68
CA GLU A 22 -4.53 -3.49 -11.64
C GLU A 22 -4.05 -2.89 -10.32
N ARG A 23 -4.70 -3.27 -9.23
CA ARG A 23 -4.37 -2.89 -7.86
C ARG A 23 -3.30 -3.80 -7.27
N LEU A 24 -2.61 -3.32 -6.22
CA LEU A 24 -1.70 -4.18 -5.45
C LEU A 24 -2.38 -5.45 -4.93
N SER A 25 -3.67 -5.40 -4.61
CA SER A 25 -4.45 -6.56 -4.15
C SER A 25 -4.49 -7.75 -5.11
N VAL A 26 -4.23 -7.51 -6.41
CA VAL A 26 -4.15 -8.58 -7.43
C VAL A 26 -2.73 -8.79 -7.97
N LEU A 27 -1.79 -7.90 -7.64
CA LEU A 27 -0.42 -7.94 -8.14
C LEU A 27 0.55 -8.64 -7.19
N VAL A 28 0.23 -8.66 -5.90
CA VAL A 28 1.10 -9.25 -4.87
C VAL A 28 0.33 -10.19 -3.97
N SER A 29 1.04 -11.01 -3.19
CA SER A 29 0.40 -11.87 -2.19
C SER A 29 -0.37 -11.06 -1.13
N PRO A 30 -1.43 -11.60 -0.53
CA PRO A 30 -2.11 -10.96 0.59
C PRO A 30 -1.17 -10.62 1.76
N GLN A 31 -0.15 -11.45 2.01
CA GLN A 31 0.86 -11.23 3.05
C GLN A 31 1.70 -9.99 2.73
N ARG A 32 2.20 -9.87 1.51
CA ARG A 32 2.97 -8.70 1.04
C ARG A 32 2.13 -7.43 1.09
N LEU A 33 0.87 -7.50 0.67
CA LEU A 33 -0.04 -6.35 0.72
C LEU A 33 -0.28 -5.90 2.17
N ARG A 34 -0.53 -6.83 3.10
CA ARG A 34 -0.69 -6.50 4.52
C ARG A 34 0.55 -5.85 5.10
N ALA A 35 1.74 -6.39 4.82
CA ALA A 35 2.99 -5.80 5.27
C ALA A 35 3.20 -4.37 4.72
N ALA A 36 2.88 -4.12 3.44
CA ALA A 36 2.98 -2.80 2.82
C ALA A 36 1.97 -1.80 3.41
N LEU A 37 0.72 -2.23 3.66
CA LEU A 37 -0.28 -1.38 4.31
C LEU A 37 0.03 -1.14 5.80
N ALA A 38 0.62 -2.12 6.50
CA ALA A 38 1.10 -1.92 7.86
C ALA A 38 2.25 -0.91 7.90
N LEU A 39 3.21 -0.98 6.97
CA LEU A 39 4.27 0.03 6.81
C LEU A 39 3.67 1.41 6.60
N THR A 40 2.74 1.57 5.65
CA THR A 40 2.09 2.84 5.35
C THR A 40 1.32 3.37 6.57
N THR A 41 0.61 2.49 7.28
CA THR A 41 -0.23 2.88 8.42
C THR A 41 0.57 3.20 9.67
N LEU A 42 1.65 2.47 9.94
CA LEU A 42 2.36 2.50 11.23
C LEU A 42 3.69 3.28 11.18
N THR A 43 3.98 3.99 10.10
CA THR A 43 4.97 5.07 10.11
C THR A 43 4.33 6.36 10.63
N PRO A 44 5.08 7.25 11.34
CA PRO A 44 4.56 8.50 11.89
C PRO A 44 4.32 9.61 10.83
N MET A 45 3.92 9.22 9.63
CA MET A 45 3.51 10.09 8.53
C MET A 45 1.99 10.04 8.38
N ILE A 46 1.42 10.84 7.49
CA ILE A 46 -0.03 10.83 7.23
C ILE A 46 -0.32 9.80 6.14
N PRO A 47 -0.95 8.66 6.47
CA PRO A 47 -1.29 7.67 5.47
C PRO A 47 -2.46 8.13 4.61
N LEU A 48 -2.33 7.97 3.30
CA LEU A 48 -3.42 8.09 2.34
C LEU A 48 -3.76 6.69 1.84
N PHE A 49 -5.03 6.34 1.89
CA PHE A 49 -5.54 5.07 1.38
C PHE A 49 -6.43 5.35 0.18
N PHE A 50 -6.20 4.61 -0.89
CA PHE A 50 -7.05 4.72 -2.06
C PHE A 50 -8.38 3.97 -1.84
N MET A 51 -9.45 4.46 -2.48
CA MET A 51 -10.76 3.80 -2.39
C MET A 51 -10.65 2.30 -2.69
N GLY A 52 -11.28 1.48 -1.88
CA GLY A 52 -11.20 0.02 -1.98
C GLY A 52 -10.12 -0.63 -1.11
N GLU A 53 -9.03 0.04 -0.73
CA GLU A 53 -8.00 -0.54 0.14
C GLU A 53 -8.53 -1.00 1.50
N PRO A 54 -9.42 -0.24 2.19
CA PRO A 54 -9.95 -0.64 3.48
C PRO A 54 -10.74 -1.95 3.50
N TRP A 55 -11.19 -2.45 2.34
CA TRP A 55 -11.88 -3.75 2.23
C TRP A 55 -11.24 -4.70 1.22
N GLY A 56 -10.02 -4.39 0.77
CA GLY A 56 -9.24 -5.28 -0.10
C GLY A 56 -9.83 -5.42 -1.50
N ALA A 57 -10.41 -4.35 -2.04
CA ALA A 57 -11.01 -4.34 -3.37
C ALA A 57 -10.05 -4.86 -4.44
N THR A 58 -10.54 -5.74 -5.31
CA THR A 58 -9.80 -6.34 -6.43
C THR A 58 -10.20 -5.76 -7.78
N GLN A 59 -11.31 -5.01 -7.84
CA GLN A 59 -11.76 -4.35 -9.04
C GLN A 59 -10.69 -3.39 -9.57
N PRO A 60 -10.43 -3.33 -10.87
CA PRO A 60 -9.47 -2.42 -11.44
C PRO A 60 -9.90 -0.96 -11.22
N PHE A 61 -8.95 -0.05 -11.30
CA PHE A 61 -9.24 1.37 -11.46
C PHE A 61 -8.58 1.83 -12.76
N LEU A 62 -9.38 1.80 -13.82
CA LEU A 62 -8.95 2.10 -15.18
C LEU A 62 -8.76 3.60 -15.39
N PHE A 63 -7.97 3.97 -16.36
CA PHE A 63 -7.90 5.34 -16.82
C PHE A 63 -9.16 5.66 -17.65
N PHE A 64 -9.94 6.63 -17.22
CA PHE A 64 -11.15 7.06 -17.92
C PHE A 64 -11.24 8.59 -17.99
N THR A 65 -11.90 9.09 -19.03
CA THR A 65 -12.06 10.52 -19.31
C THR A 65 -13.45 10.81 -19.90
N ASP A 66 -13.84 12.08 -19.84
CA ASP A 66 -15.08 12.59 -20.44
C ASP A 66 -14.83 14.01 -20.95
N PHE A 67 -13.98 14.12 -21.99
CA PHE A 67 -13.64 15.42 -22.59
C PHE A 67 -14.55 15.80 -23.75
N GLY A 68 -15.12 14.82 -24.45
CA GLY A 68 -15.85 14.99 -25.69
C GLY A 68 -14.97 15.22 -26.92
N PRO A 69 -15.57 15.16 -28.14
CA PRO A 69 -14.85 15.42 -29.38
C PRO A 69 -14.27 16.84 -29.42
N PRO A 70 -13.06 17.08 -29.96
CA PRO A 70 -12.18 16.14 -30.68
C PRO A 70 -11.14 15.43 -29.78
N LEU A 71 -11.16 15.64 -28.47
CA LEU A 71 -10.12 15.11 -27.55
C LEU A 71 -10.22 13.60 -27.32
N ASP A 72 -11.40 13.02 -27.42
CA ASP A 72 -11.63 11.59 -27.17
C ASP A 72 -10.71 10.68 -27.99
N ASP A 73 -10.59 10.95 -29.31
CA ASP A 73 -9.72 10.15 -30.18
C ASP A 73 -8.25 10.36 -29.83
N ALA A 74 -7.85 11.59 -29.54
CA ALA A 74 -6.47 11.91 -29.16
C ALA A 74 -6.06 11.21 -27.86
N VAL A 75 -6.96 11.15 -26.86
CA VAL A 75 -6.73 10.47 -25.57
C VAL A 75 -6.65 8.95 -25.79
N ARG A 76 -7.59 8.36 -26.53
CA ARG A 76 -7.60 6.93 -26.83
C ARG A 76 -6.32 6.49 -27.54
N GLU A 77 -5.93 7.19 -28.60
CA GLU A 77 -4.71 6.86 -29.35
C GLU A 77 -3.44 7.17 -28.57
N GLY A 78 -3.44 8.24 -27.76
CA GLY A 78 -2.35 8.56 -26.84
C GLY A 78 -2.11 7.44 -25.87
N ARG A 79 -3.18 6.92 -25.25
CA ARG A 79 -3.12 5.81 -24.30
C ARG A 79 -2.54 4.53 -24.94
N ARG A 80 -2.99 4.17 -26.13
CA ARG A 80 -2.47 3.01 -26.86
C ARG A 80 -0.99 3.16 -27.23
N ARG A 81 -0.55 4.33 -27.65
CA ARG A 81 0.84 4.64 -27.96
C ARG A 81 1.76 4.56 -26.73
N GLU A 82 1.27 5.01 -25.58
CA GLU A 82 2.01 4.95 -24.30
C GLU A 82 2.47 3.53 -23.97
N PHE A 83 1.61 2.54 -24.21
CA PHE A 83 1.94 1.14 -23.91
C PHE A 83 2.68 0.41 -25.03
N ALA A 84 2.86 0.99 -26.22
CA ALA A 84 3.55 0.34 -27.35
C ALA A 84 5.01 -0.07 -27.04
N HIS A 85 5.64 0.57 -26.04
CA HIS A 85 7.01 0.28 -25.63
C HIS A 85 7.14 -0.95 -24.70
N PHE A 86 6.03 -1.42 -24.14
CA PHE A 86 6.04 -2.60 -23.27
C PHE A 86 5.87 -3.87 -24.10
N ALA A 87 6.71 -4.88 -23.81
CA ALA A 87 6.68 -6.14 -24.55
C ALA A 87 5.30 -6.81 -24.61
N ALA A 88 4.52 -6.71 -23.53
CA ALA A 88 3.15 -7.23 -23.45
C ALA A 88 2.16 -6.53 -24.40
N PHE A 89 2.49 -5.34 -24.92
CA PHE A 89 1.64 -4.52 -25.77
C PHE A 89 2.36 -4.10 -27.08
N ALA A 90 3.43 -4.80 -27.45
CA ALA A 90 4.17 -4.54 -28.69
C ALA A 90 3.31 -4.80 -29.94
N ASP A 91 2.39 -5.77 -29.86
CA ASP A 91 1.44 -6.09 -30.92
C ASP A 91 0.21 -5.16 -30.87
N GLU A 92 -0.29 -4.75 -32.04
CA GLU A 92 -1.48 -3.91 -32.17
C GLU A 92 -2.74 -4.59 -31.62
N ALA A 93 -2.90 -5.90 -31.81
CA ALA A 93 -4.02 -6.65 -31.28
C ALA A 93 -4.02 -6.64 -29.73
N GLN A 94 -2.85 -6.70 -29.08
CA GLN A 94 -2.73 -6.57 -27.64
C GLN A 94 -3.06 -5.13 -27.17
N ARG A 95 -2.61 -4.11 -27.90
CA ARG A 95 -2.97 -2.72 -27.60
C ARG A 95 -4.47 -2.44 -27.72
N ALA A 96 -5.14 -3.11 -28.66
CA ALA A 96 -6.58 -3.01 -28.81
C ALA A 96 -7.37 -3.56 -27.62
N THR A 97 -6.76 -4.39 -26.75
CA THR A 97 -7.38 -4.89 -25.53
C THR A 97 -7.30 -3.90 -24.36
N ILE A 98 -6.56 -2.79 -24.50
CA ILE A 98 -6.53 -1.73 -23.48
C ILE A 98 -7.91 -1.05 -23.49
N PRO A 99 -8.55 -0.93 -22.31
CA PRO A 99 -9.87 -0.31 -22.22
C PRO A 99 -9.90 1.09 -22.82
N ASP A 100 -10.97 1.38 -23.55
CA ASP A 100 -11.19 2.74 -24.11
C ASP A 100 -11.48 3.71 -22.97
N PRO A 101 -10.65 4.75 -22.75
CA PRO A 101 -10.85 5.70 -21.67
C PRO A 101 -12.16 6.50 -21.76
N ASN A 102 -12.75 6.59 -22.94
CA ASN A 102 -13.99 7.34 -23.16
C ASN A 102 -15.25 6.45 -23.04
N SER A 103 -15.07 5.15 -22.82
CA SER A 103 -16.20 4.23 -22.65
C SER A 103 -16.81 4.34 -21.25
N HIS A 104 -18.14 4.43 -21.18
CA HIS A 104 -18.87 4.30 -19.92
C HIS A 104 -18.57 2.97 -19.19
N ASP A 105 -18.32 1.88 -19.92
CA ASP A 105 -17.97 0.59 -19.32
C ASP A 105 -16.62 0.65 -18.60
N THR A 106 -15.65 1.43 -19.09
CA THR A 106 -14.36 1.66 -18.44
C THR A 106 -14.55 2.37 -17.10
N PHE A 107 -15.38 3.39 -17.05
CA PHE A 107 -15.78 4.04 -15.80
C PHE A 107 -16.53 3.10 -14.87
N ALA A 108 -17.53 2.37 -15.37
CA ALA A 108 -18.35 1.45 -14.58
C ALA A 108 -17.49 0.32 -13.94
N ALA A 109 -16.53 -0.23 -14.71
CA ALA A 109 -15.59 -1.25 -14.21
C ALA A 109 -14.62 -0.72 -13.14
N SER A 110 -14.39 0.61 -13.09
CA SER A 110 -13.50 1.25 -12.12
C SER A 110 -14.15 1.49 -10.75
N ARG A 111 -15.42 1.20 -10.60
CA ARG A 111 -16.14 1.36 -9.33
C ARG A 111 -15.67 0.32 -8.32
N SER A 112 -15.50 0.74 -7.08
CA SER A 112 -15.17 -0.13 -5.92
C SER A 112 -16.36 -0.13 -4.97
N PRO A 113 -17.32 -1.07 -5.10
CA PRO A 113 -18.53 -1.08 -4.28
C PRO A 113 -18.19 -1.19 -2.80
N ILE A 114 -18.70 -0.28 -1.97
CA ILE A 114 -18.49 -0.31 -0.53
C ILE A 114 -19.20 -1.50 0.12
N GLU A 115 -20.22 -2.03 -0.53
CA GLU A 115 -20.99 -3.20 -0.10
C GLU A 115 -20.09 -4.44 0.03
N ASP A 116 -19.00 -4.52 -0.73
CA ASP A 116 -18.01 -5.60 -0.64
C ASP A 116 -17.33 -5.66 0.72
N ALA A 117 -17.27 -4.54 1.45
CA ALA A 117 -16.75 -4.49 2.81
C ALA A 117 -17.55 -5.34 3.81
N ALA A 118 -18.82 -5.62 3.51
CA ALA A 118 -19.73 -6.39 4.33
C ALA A 118 -19.94 -7.84 3.82
N GLN A 119 -19.19 -8.30 2.80
CA GLN A 119 -19.36 -9.58 2.15
C GLN A 119 -18.04 -10.33 1.99
N GLY A 120 -18.11 -11.66 2.01
CA GLY A 120 -16.98 -12.54 1.69
C GLY A 120 -15.69 -12.19 2.43
N GLU A 121 -14.59 -12.12 1.69
CA GLU A 121 -13.27 -11.76 2.21
C GLU A 121 -13.18 -10.29 2.67
N GLY A 122 -14.02 -9.41 2.14
CA GLY A 122 -14.06 -8.00 2.51
C GLY A 122 -14.36 -7.77 3.98
N VAL A 123 -15.19 -8.66 4.60
CA VAL A 123 -15.48 -8.60 6.06
C VAL A 123 -14.19 -8.78 6.88
N GLN A 124 -13.41 -9.81 6.55
CA GLN A 124 -12.18 -10.13 7.30
C GLN A 124 -11.12 -9.06 7.05
N TRP A 125 -11.00 -8.60 5.80
CA TRP A 125 -10.07 -7.55 5.44
C TRP A 125 -10.40 -6.22 6.15
N THR A 126 -11.66 -5.82 6.15
CA THR A 126 -12.14 -4.62 6.83
C THR A 126 -11.88 -4.69 8.35
N ALA A 127 -12.13 -5.85 8.96
CA ALA A 127 -11.84 -6.06 10.38
C ALA A 127 -10.34 -5.93 10.69
N TRP A 128 -9.48 -6.53 9.88
CA TRP A 128 -8.03 -6.40 9.97
C TRP A 128 -7.58 -4.94 9.81
N PHE A 129 -8.06 -4.26 8.76
CA PHE A 129 -7.70 -2.86 8.50
C PHE A 129 -8.13 -1.93 9.65
N LYS A 130 -9.30 -2.18 10.22
CA LYS A 130 -9.81 -1.47 11.40
C LYS A 130 -8.93 -1.68 12.63
N ALA A 131 -8.47 -2.92 12.85
CA ALA A 131 -7.54 -3.25 13.93
C ALA A 131 -6.19 -2.52 13.73
N LEU A 132 -5.65 -2.51 12.51
CA LEU A 132 -4.42 -1.81 12.16
C LEU A 132 -4.52 -0.30 12.44
N LEU A 133 -5.64 0.35 12.06
CA LEU A 133 -5.91 1.74 12.41
C LEU A 133 -6.06 1.95 13.92
N GLY A 134 -6.56 0.95 14.65
CA GLY A 134 -6.61 0.93 16.12
C GLY A 134 -5.22 1.02 16.73
N VAL A 135 -4.26 0.23 16.22
CA VAL A 135 -2.85 0.30 16.65
C VAL A 135 -2.27 1.70 16.41
N ARG A 136 -2.46 2.27 15.22
CA ARG A 136 -2.03 3.64 14.93
C ARG A 136 -2.63 4.66 15.90
N ARG A 137 -3.92 4.57 16.15
CA ARG A 137 -4.63 5.47 17.07
C ARG A 137 -4.07 5.40 18.49
N GLN A 138 -3.75 4.19 18.94
CA GLN A 138 -3.24 3.96 20.28
C GLN A 138 -1.80 4.47 20.46
N TRP A 139 -0.91 4.18 19.49
CA TRP A 139 0.52 4.35 19.68
C TRP A 139 1.10 5.60 19.01
N LEU A 140 0.60 6.00 17.85
CA LEU A 140 1.19 7.08 17.06
C LEU A 140 0.44 8.40 17.21
N VAL A 141 -0.90 8.37 17.15
CA VAL A 141 -1.71 9.60 17.11
C VAL A 141 -1.44 10.52 18.29
N PRO A 142 -1.31 10.05 19.55
CA PRO A 142 -1.08 10.93 20.69
C PRO A 142 0.23 11.74 20.61
N GLY A 143 1.28 11.16 20.05
CA GLY A 143 2.60 11.78 19.93
C GLY A 143 2.96 12.30 18.53
N LEU A 144 2.06 12.18 17.56
CA LEU A 144 2.36 12.37 16.15
C LEU A 144 2.93 13.76 15.81
N ALA A 145 2.38 14.80 16.42
CA ALA A 145 2.82 16.18 16.18
C ALA A 145 4.27 16.46 16.66
N GLN A 146 4.73 15.72 17.65
CA GLN A 146 6.07 15.81 18.23
C GLN A 146 7.04 14.77 17.66
N ALA A 147 6.56 13.84 16.84
CA ALA A 147 7.39 12.78 16.25
C ALA A 147 8.61 13.35 15.49
N ARG A 148 9.77 12.75 15.71
CA ARG A 148 11.04 13.12 15.07
C ARG A 148 11.73 11.86 14.54
N ALA A 149 12.24 11.90 13.31
CA ALA A 149 13.02 10.80 12.76
C ALA A 149 14.35 10.68 13.53
N VAL A 150 14.67 9.49 13.97
CA VAL A 150 15.96 9.13 14.58
C VAL A 150 16.91 8.58 13.52
N GLY A 151 16.40 7.67 12.67
CA GLY A 151 17.19 7.09 11.58
C GLY A 151 16.49 5.96 10.88
N ALA A 152 17.08 5.52 9.78
CA ALA A 152 16.68 4.35 9.04
C ALA A 152 17.92 3.63 8.51
N SER A 153 17.85 2.32 8.36
CA SER A 153 18.90 1.48 7.82
C SER A 153 18.33 0.47 6.84
N VAL A 154 19.03 0.27 5.74
CA VAL A 154 18.77 -0.82 4.80
C VAL A 154 19.35 -2.09 5.41
N LEU A 155 18.52 -3.10 5.62
CA LEU A 155 18.95 -4.41 6.16
C LEU A 155 19.42 -5.32 5.03
N ALA A 156 18.75 -5.26 3.89
CA ALA A 156 19.08 -5.93 2.64
C ALA A 156 18.26 -5.28 1.52
N ASP A 157 18.45 -5.75 0.27
CA ASP A 157 17.59 -5.34 -0.83
C ASP A 157 16.12 -5.69 -0.53
N GLY A 158 15.23 -4.69 -0.57
CA GLY A 158 13.83 -4.81 -0.20
C GLY A 158 13.55 -4.90 1.30
N ALA A 159 14.54 -4.64 2.19
CA ALA A 159 14.33 -4.70 3.63
C ALA A 159 14.94 -3.50 4.37
N VAL A 160 14.15 -2.92 5.29
CA VAL A 160 14.52 -1.72 6.04
C VAL A 160 14.10 -1.81 7.50
N THR A 161 14.81 -1.07 8.36
CA THR A 161 14.36 -0.70 9.70
C THR A 161 14.41 0.80 9.85
N ALA A 162 13.50 1.37 10.64
CA ALA A 162 13.47 2.80 10.92
C ALA A 162 12.95 3.07 12.32
N SER A 163 13.36 4.21 12.88
CA SER A 163 13.03 4.62 14.24
C SER A 163 12.65 6.09 14.31
N TRP A 164 11.73 6.40 15.19
CA TRP A 164 11.28 7.76 15.49
C TRP A 164 11.18 7.96 16.99
N GLU A 165 11.53 9.14 17.45
CA GLU A 165 11.27 9.60 18.81
C GLU A 165 9.81 10.09 18.90
N LEU A 166 9.10 9.60 19.90
CA LEU A 166 7.78 10.05 20.36
C LEU A 166 7.92 10.64 21.78
N PRO A 167 6.93 11.36 22.30
CA PRO A 167 7.00 11.92 23.66
C PRO A 167 7.24 10.89 24.76
N ASP A 168 6.74 9.67 24.58
CA ASP A 168 6.75 8.56 25.54
C ASP A 168 7.84 7.51 25.27
N GLY A 169 8.64 7.65 24.21
CA GLY A 169 9.70 6.71 23.89
C GLY A 169 10.12 6.70 22.43
N LEU A 170 10.60 5.53 21.99
CA LEU A 170 10.99 5.31 20.61
C LEU A 170 9.98 4.36 19.93
N TRP A 171 9.55 4.75 18.76
CA TRP A 171 8.77 3.91 17.86
C TRP A 171 9.68 3.35 16.78
N HIS A 172 9.61 2.06 16.57
CA HIS A 172 10.44 1.34 15.62
C HIS A 172 9.58 0.51 14.66
N ILE A 173 10.09 0.34 13.46
CA ILE A 173 9.58 -0.63 12.49
C ILE A 173 10.72 -1.44 11.89
N ALA A 174 10.41 -2.66 11.45
CA ALA A 174 11.20 -3.40 10.49
C ALA A 174 10.27 -4.04 9.44
N PHE A 175 10.71 -4.02 8.19
CA PHE A 175 9.93 -4.44 7.03
C PHE A 175 10.82 -5.18 6.05
N ASN A 176 10.34 -6.31 5.51
CA ASN A 176 11.07 -7.13 4.57
C ASN A 176 10.15 -7.63 3.45
N VAL A 177 10.37 -7.13 2.23
CA VAL A 177 9.78 -7.65 0.98
C VAL A 177 10.86 -8.14 0.01
N GLY A 178 12.06 -8.35 0.53
CA GLY A 178 13.19 -8.92 -0.20
C GLY A 178 13.03 -10.39 -0.53
N ALA A 179 14.11 -11.01 -1.01
CA ALA A 179 14.10 -12.38 -1.50
C ALA A 179 14.29 -13.44 -0.39
N SER A 180 14.73 -13.06 0.80
CA SER A 180 15.05 -14.00 1.90
C SER A 180 14.68 -13.45 3.27
N ALA A 181 14.49 -14.36 4.24
CA ALA A 181 14.37 -13.98 5.64
C ALA A 181 15.69 -13.42 6.16
N LEU A 182 15.61 -12.48 7.10
CA LEU A 182 16.75 -11.78 7.70
C LEU A 182 16.76 -11.98 9.21
N PRO A 183 17.90 -11.80 9.89
CA PRO A 183 17.91 -11.77 11.36
C PRO A 183 16.93 -10.72 11.88
N MET A 184 16.20 -11.07 12.95
CA MET A 184 15.31 -10.12 13.63
C MET A 184 16.14 -9.00 14.25
N PRO A 185 15.80 -7.70 14.05
CA PRO A 185 16.47 -6.65 14.79
C PRO A 185 16.23 -6.81 16.29
N PRO A 186 17.11 -6.29 17.14
CA PRO A 186 16.92 -6.34 18.58
C PRO A 186 15.63 -5.64 18.99
N LEU A 187 14.67 -6.39 19.53
CA LEU A 187 13.37 -5.86 20.00
C LEU A 187 13.50 -5.47 21.46
N ARG A 188 13.58 -4.18 21.75
CA ARG A 188 13.52 -3.63 23.11
C ARG A 188 12.16 -3.00 23.32
N GLY A 189 11.47 -3.40 24.42
CA GLY A 189 10.15 -2.87 24.73
C GLY A 189 8.99 -3.75 24.27
N ARG A 190 7.88 -3.14 23.87
CA ARG A 190 6.62 -3.84 23.58
C ARG A 190 6.32 -3.88 22.08
N VAL A 191 6.12 -5.08 21.55
CA VAL A 191 5.61 -5.27 20.19
C VAL A 191 4.16 -4.78 20.14
N ALA A 192 3.88 -3.90 19.20
CA ALA A 192 2.57 -3.29 18.98
C ALA A 192 1.80 -3.94 17.83
N HIS A 193 2.52 -4.40 16.79
CA HIS A 193 1.90 -5.04 15.63
C HIS A 193 2.89 -5.91 14.86
N VAL A 194 2.38 -6.98 14.27
CA VAL A 194 3.13 -7.86 13.36
C VAL A 194 2.26 -8.26 12.17
N GLU A 195 2.90 -8.39 11.00
CA GLU A 195 2.34 -9.07 9.84
C GLU A 195 3.31 -10.16 9.40
N ASN A 196 2.79 -11.36 9.20
CA ASN A 196 3.55 -12.53 8.76
C ASN A 196 4.80 -12.85 9.62
N VAL A 197 4.79 -12.50 10.91
CA VAL A 197 5.88 -12.75 11.86
C VAL A 197 5.32 -13.59 13.02
N ALA A 198 5.91 -14.77 13.29
CA ALA A 198 5.53 -15.59 14.43
C ALA A 198 5.98 -14.94 15.75
N ALA A 199 5.28 -15.24 16.84
CA ALA A 199 5.52 -14.61 18.14
C ALA A 199 6.93 -14.89 18.72
N ASP A 200 7.53 -16.02 18.36
CA ASP A 200 8.87 -16.49 18.78
C ASP A 200 9.91 -16.38 17.64
N ALA A 201 9.60 -15.64 16.57
CA ALA A 201 10.45 -15.58 15.40
C ALA A 201 11.82 -14.99 15.73
N GLN A 202 12.89 -15.69 15.34
CA GLN A 202 14.27 -15.21 15.40
C GLN A 202 14.67 -14.48 14.09
N GLN A 203 13.80 -14.52 13.10
CA GLN A 203 14.03 -13.93 11.79
C GLN A 203 12.82 -13.07 11.38
N LEU A 204 13.09 -11.98 10.65
CA LEU A 204 12.12 -11.19 9.94
C LEU A 204 11.86 -11.88 8.57
N PRO A 205 10.74 -12.58 8.40
CA PRO A 205 10.47 -13.34 7.18
C PRO A 205 10.26 -12.45 5.97
N VAL A 206 10.29 -13.05 4.79
CA VAL A 206 9.81 -12.40 3.56
C VAL A 206 8.33 -12.03 3.74
N ASP A 207 7.95 -10.86 3.24
CA ASP A 207 6.62 -10.25 3.43
C ASP A 207 6.28 -10.00 4.91
N GLY A 208 7.33 -9.86 5.76
CA GLY A 208 7.19 -9.59 7.19
C GLY A 208 7.22 -8.10 7.51
N PHE A 209 6.42 -7.74 8.51
CA PHE A 209 6.44 -6.41 9.12
C PHE A 209 6.31 -6.55 10.63
N ILE A 210 7.07 -5.74 11.37
CA ILE A 210 6.95 -5.61 12.82
C ILE A 210 7.08 -4.15 13.24
N ALA A 211 6.24 -3.74 14.18
CA ALA A 211 6.33 -2.44 14.85
C ALA A 211 6.35 -2.63 16.36
N TRP A 212 7.23 -1.87 17.05
CA TRP A 212 7.35 -1.93 18.51
C TRP A 212 7.67 -0.56 19.09
N HIS A 213 7.36 -0.43 20.40
CA HIS A 213 7.61 0.77 21.18
C HIS A 213 8.57 0.46 22.33
N GLU A 214 9.64 1.22 22.41
CA GLU A 214 10.60 1.23 23.53
C GLU A 214 10.30 2.45 24.39
N ALA A 215 9.77 2.20 25.59
CA ALA A 215 9.43 3.28 26.51
C ALA A 215 10.68 4.04 26.96
N ARG A 216 10.52 5.33 27.20
CA ARG A 216 11.56 6.17 27.81
C ARG A 216 11.82 5.68 29.24
N ALA A 217 13.11 5.50 29.59
CA ALA A 217 13.53 5.14 30.95
C ALA A 217 13.26 6.27 31.95
#